data_2d3e153e49f10df98b6cc34c0235b186
#
_entry.id   2d3e153e49f10df98b6cc34c0235b186
#
_cell.length_a   1.000
_cell.length_b   1.000
_cell.length_c   1.000
_cell.angle_alpha   90.00
_cell.angle_beta   90.00
_cell.angle_gamma   90.00
#
_symmetry.space_group_name_H-M   'P 1'
#
loop_
_entity.id
_entity.type
_entity.pdbx_description
1 polymer ?
#
loop_
_entity_poly.entity_id
_entity_poly.type
_entity_poly.pdbx_seq_one_letter_code
_entity_poly.pdbx_strand_id
1 'polypeptide(L)'
;PYPEHLRNPGIGGSDRMRDLRGYSHSDAVISLGNTVAELQRKLVAQSRSFDDVLELAQNRTEMLKSIPAIQPVRNEDLRRMASGYGYRIHPIYKVRKMHHGMDFAAPTGTEIFATGDGQVILSKRLYNGFGRHVIIKHGFGYETLYAHMSKTLVKKGQRVKRGEVIGLVGSTGTSSAPHLHYEVRKDGKRVNPAPYFFNDLSPEQYEEMLEKVDDTNQSFD
;
A
#
# COMPACT_ATOMS: atom_id res chain seq x y z
N PRO A 1 -19.00 1.72 14.00
CA PRO A 1 -19.71 1.40 15.24
C PRO A 1 -20.80 0.39 14.94
N TYR A 2 -20.83 -0.68 15.73
CA TYR A 2 -21.79 -1.77 15.59
C TYR A 2 -23.21 -1.22 15.72
N PRO A 3 -24.17 -1.52 14.82
CA PRO A 3 -25.51 -0.98 14.85
C PRO A 3 -26.21 -1.25 16.18
N GLU A 4 -27.01 -0.31 16.68
CA GLU A 4 -27.62 -0.36 18.01
C GLU A 4 -28.55 -1.58 18.18
N HIS A 5 -29.27 -1.98 17.13
CA HIS A 5 -30.15 -3.17 17.13
C HIS A 5 -29.37 -4.50 17.29
N LEU A 6 -28.09 -4.55 16.98
CA LEU A 6 -27.23 -5.72 17.21
C LEU A 6 -26.58 -5.70 18.60
N ARG A 7 -26.48 -4.51 19.23
CA ARG A 7 -26.01 -4.38 20.62
C ARG A 7 -27.05 -4.79 21.62
N ASN A 8 -28.34 -4.61 21.29
CA ASN A 8 -29.47 -4.99 22.11
C ASN A 8 -30.33 -6.03 21.37
N PRO A 9 -29.90 -7.29 21.27
CA PRO A 9 -30.70 -8.34 20.66
C PRO A 9 -31.97 -8.53 21.49
N GLY A 10 -33.12 -8.34 20.84
CA GLY A 10 -34.44 -8.45 21.46
C GLY A 10 -34.65 -9.81 22.13
N ILE A 11 -35.53 -9.85 23.10
CA ILE A 11 -35.94 -11.07 23.80
C ILE A 11 -36.82 -11.89 22.84
N GLY A 12 -36.19 -12.82 22.09
CA GLY A 12 -36.90 -13.74 21.21
C GLY A 12 -37.80 -14.67 22.02
N GLY A 13 -39.08 -14.56 21.78
CA GLY A 13 -40.24 -14.95 22.48
C GLY A 13 -40.52 -16.43 22.68
N SER A 14 -39.81 -17.16 23.50
CA SER A 14 -40.35 -18.31 24.20
C SER A 14 -40.18 -18.11 25.69
N ASP A 15 -41.29 -18.14 26.44
CA ASP A 15 -41.28 -18.09 27.90
C ASP A 15 -40.74 -19.42 28.46
N ARG A 16 -39.40 -19.51 28.47
CA ARG A 16 -38.69 -20.71 28.96
C ARG A 16 -38.82 -20.93 30.46
N MET A 17 -39.42 -19.97 31.20
CA MET A 17 -39.56 -20.02 32.64
C MET A 17 -41.02 -20.23 33.06
N ARG A 18 -41.91 -20.62 32.13
CA ARG A 18 -43.36 -20.82 32.37
C ARG A 18 -43.65 -21.81 33.48
N ASP A 19 -42.82 -22.87 33.55
CA ASP A 19 -43.03 -23.98 34.53
C ASP A 19 -42.61 -23.60 35.96
N LEU A 20 -41.95 -22.46 36.14
CA LEU A 20 -41.53 -21.97 37.46
C LEU A 20 -42.57 -21.04 38.12
N ARG A 21 -43.64 -20.69 37.44
CA ARG A 21 -44.70 -19.82 37.94
C ARG A 21 -45.53 -20.55 39.00
N GLY A 22 -45.74 -19.91 40.17
CA GLY A 22 -46.59 -20.44 41.26
C GLY A 22 -45.81 -21.02 42.45
N TYR A 23 -44.47 -21.10 42.38
CA TYR A 23 -43.61 -21.44 43.50
C TYR A 23 -43.23 -20.18 44.32
N SER A 24 -42.95 -20.36 45.62
CA SER A 24 -42.41 -19.30 46.46
C SER A 24 -41.11 -18.79 45.84
N HIS A 25 -40.96 -17.46 45.69
CA HIS A 25 -39.81 -16.79 45.01
C HIS A 25 -39.69 -17.00 43.50
N SER A 26 -40.73 -17.52 42.83
CA SER A 26 -40.70 -17.74 41.35
C SER A 26 -40.35 -16.49 40.54
N ASP A 27 -40.86 -15.32 40.96
CA ASP A 27 -40.60 -14.07 40.25
C ASP A 27 -39.12 -13.65 40.28
N ALA A 28 -38.45 -13.87 41.41
CA ALA A 28 -37.01 -13.61 41.55
C ALA A 28 -36.16 -14.56 40.66
N VAL A 29 -36.55 -15.85 40.63
CA VAL A 29 -35.87 -16.85 39.79
C VAL A 29 -36.09 -16.57 38.31
N ILE A 30 -37.31 -16.22 37.90
CA ILE A 30 -37.62 -15.84 36.50
C ILE A 30 -36.86 -14.58 36.10
N SER A 31 -36.81 -13.54 36.95
CA SER A 31 -36.06 -12.30 36.72
C SER A 31 -34.56 -12.57 36.56
N LEU A 32 -34.00 -13.39 37.45
CA LEU A 32 -32.60 -13.78 37.36
C LEU A 32 -32.27 -14.54 36.06
N GLY A 33 -33.13 -15.52 35.73
CA GLY A 33 -32.98 -16.30 34.48
C GLY A 33 -33.05 -15.45 33.24
N ASN A 34 -33.94 -14.46 33.21
CA ASN A 34 -34.01 -13.51 32.09
C ASN A 34 -32.75 -12.60 31.99
N THR A 35 -32.25 -12.14 33.15
CA THR A 35 -31.02 -11.35 33.22
C THR A 35 -29.81 -12.14 32.72
N VAL A 36 -29.68 -13.41 33.17
CA VAL A 36 -28.60 -14.30 32.69
C VAL A 36 -28.72 -14.54 31.19
N ALA A 37 -29.91 -14.81 30.68
CA ALA A 37 -30.12 -15.00 29.24
C ALA A 37 -29.83 -13.73 28.40
N GLU A 38 -30.12 -12.56 28.96
CA GLU A 38 -29.75 -11.28 28.35
C GLU A 38 -28.23 -11.06 28.34
N LEU A 39 -27.56 -11.29 29.47
CA LEU A 39 -26.12 -11.20 29.58
C LEU A 39 -25.40 -12.16 28.63
N GLN A 40 -25.88 -13.40 28.53
CA GLN A 40 -25.31 -14.36 27.56
C GLN A 40 -25.44 -13.86 26.12
N ARG A 41 -26.58 -13.29 25.73
CA ARG A 41 -26.76 -12.71 24.37
C ARG A 41 -25.84 -11.51 24.15
N LYS A 42 -25.73 -10.60 25.12
CA LYS A 42 -24.83 -9.46 25.07
C LYS A 42 -23.36 -9.92 24.92
N LEU A 43 -22.95 -10.95 25.64
CA LEU A 43 -21.63 -11.52 25.58
C LEU A 43 -21.30 -12.08 24.19
N VAL A 44 -22.22 -12.83 23.59
CA VAL A 44 -22.07 -13.38 22.23
C VAL A 44 -22.00 -12.25 21.22
N ALA A 45 -22.83 -11.22 21.31
CA ALA A 45 -22.79 -10.07 20.41
C ALA A 45 -21.47 -9.30 20.55
N GLN A 46 -20.96 -9.15 21.77
CA GLN A 46 -19.68 -8.49 22.03
C GLN A 46 -18.49 -9.30 21.52
N SER A 47 -18.50 -10.62 21.69
CA SER A 47 -17.45 -11.49 21.13
C SER A 47 -17.36 -11.34 19.62
N ARG A 48 -18.48 -11.38 18.90
CA ARG A 48 -18.52 -11.17 17.45
C ARG A 48 -17.98 -9.79 17.05
N SER A 49 -18.35 -8.75 17.82
CA SER A 49 -17.85 -7.39 17.57
C SER A 49 -16.32 -7.29 17.74
N PHE A 50 -15.74 -8.04 18.67
CA PHE A 50 -14.26 -8.12 18.79
C PHE A 50 -13.63 -8.85 17.62
N ASP A 51 -14.22 -9.94 17.13
CA ASP A 51 -13.71 -10.64 15.95
C ASP A 51 -13.71 -9.72 14.73
N ASP A 52 -14.77 -8.94 14.50
CA ASP A 52 -14.86 -7.95 13.42
C ASP A 52 -13.78 -6.86 13.56
N VAL A 53 -13.53 -6.37 14.77
CA VAL A 53 -12.49 -5.37 15.04
C VAL A 53 -11.09 -5.93 14.78
N LEU A 54 -10.83 -7.18 15.17
CA LEU A 54 -9.56 -7.85 14.90
C LEU A 54 -9.32 -8.03 13.40
N GLU A 55 -10.33 -8.45 12.65
CA GLU A 55 -10.26 -8.57 11.19
C GLU A 55 -9.96 -7.23 10.54
N LEU A 56 -10.66 -6.16 10.93
CA LEU A 56 -10.41 -4.80 10.44
C LEU A 56 -9.00 -4.31 10.77
N ALA A 57 -8.49 -4.59 11.97
CA ALA A 57 -7.15 -4.22 12.39
C ALA A 57 -6.06 -4.96 11.59
N GLN A 58 -6.26 -6.26 11.34
CA GLN A 58 -5.36 -7.07 10.51
C GLN A 58 -5.34 -6.57 9.07
N ASN A 59 -6.50 -6.34 8.46
CA ASN A 59 -6.63 -5.82 7.10
C ASN A 59 -5.95 -4.45 6.97
N ARG A 60 -6.07 -3.57 7.96
CA ARG A 60 -5.37 -2.27 7.97
C ARG A 60 -3.86 -2.45 8.03
N THR A 61 -3.36 -3.35 8.84
CA THR A 61 -1.91 -3.65 8.94
C THR A 61 -1.36 -4.16 7.62
N GLU A 62 -2.03 -5.11 6.97
CA GLU A 62 -1.63 -5.61 5.66
C GLU A 62 -1.70 -4.53 4.57
N MET A 63 -2.72 -3.67 4.61
CA MET A 63 -2.83 -2.52 3.72
C MET A 63 -1.65 -1.56 3.88
N LEU A 64 -1.29 -1.21 5.12
CA LEU A 64 -0.16 -0.30 5.39
C LEU A 64 1.19 -0.86 4.93
N LYS A 65 1.41 -2.18 5.01
CA LYS A 65 2.60 -2.82 4.45
C LYS A 65 2.62 -2.80 2.93
N SER A 66 1.44 -2.87 2.30
CA SER A 66 1.26 -2.93 0.85
C SER A 66 1.36 -1.56 0.17
N ILE A 67 1.08 -0.46 0.87
CA ILE A 67 1.22 0.88 0.29
C ILE A 67 2.70 1.16 -0.02
N PRO A 68 3.03 1.62 -1.25
CA PRO A 68 4.39 2.04 -1.60
C PRO A 68 4.75 3.29 -0.80
N ALA A 69 5.49 3.17 0.30
CA ALA A 69 5.64 4.24 1.29
C ALA A 69 7.09 4.71 1.51
N ILE A 70 8.04 4.16 0.74
CA ILE A 70 9.46 4.53 0.79
C ILE A 70 9.96 4.90 -0.60
N GLN A 71 11.09 5.62 -0.66
CA GLN A 71 11.77 5.88 -1.92
C GLN A 71 12.40 4.59 -2.48
N PRO A 72 12.38 4.41 -3.82
CA PRO A 72 12.98 3.22 -4.46
C PRO A 72 14.52 3.25 -4.49
N VAL A 73 15.14 4.40 -4.21
CA VAL A 73 16.60 4.61 -4.11
C VAL A 73 16.88 5.45 -2.87
N ARG A 74 17.93 5.14 -2.11
CA ARG A 74 18.28 5.90 -0.91
C ARG A 74 18.72 7.32 -1.24
N ASN A 75 18.39 8.30 -0.37
CA ASN A 75 18.75 9.71 -0.58
C ASN A 75 20.26 9.93 -0.69
N GLU A 76 21.06 9.21 0.09
CA GLU A 76 22.52 9.28 0.07
C GLU A 76 23.15 8.84 -1.28
N ASP A 77 22.45 7.98 -2.01
CA ASP A 77 22.86 7.46 -3.32
C ASP A 77 22.35 8.31 -4.48
N LEU A 78 21.42 9.24 -4.22
CA LEU A 78 20.85 10.11 -5.24
C LEU A 78 21.82 11.25 -5.60
N ARG A 79 22.16 11.36 -6.87
CA ARG A 79 22.83 12.57 -7.39
C ARG A 79 21.88 13.75 -7.40
N ARG A 80 20.64 13.51 -7.80
CA ARG A 80 19.52 14.46 -7.76
C ARG A 80 18.22 13.73 -8.08
N MET A 81 17.08 14.30 -7.67
CA MET A 81 15.80 14.00 -8.27
C MET A 81 15.80 14.61 -9.68
N ALA A 82 15.68 13.77 -10.69
CA ALA A 82 15.94 14.22 -12.06
C ALA A 82 14.69 14.76 -12.74
N SER A 83 13.50 14.21 -12.42
CA SER A 83 12.25 14.65 -13.04
C SER A 83 11.03 14.10 -12.32
N GLY A 84 10.03 14.96 -12.09
CA GLY A 84 8.76 14.65 -11.48
C GLY A 84 7.73 14.08 -12.44
N TYR A 85 6.55 13.75 -11.88
CA TYR A 85 5.35 13.34 -12.60
C TYR A 85 4.71 14.57 -13.27
N GLY A 86 4.34 14.47 -14.53
CA GLY A 86 3.63 15.55 -15.19
C GLY A 86 4.05 15.79 -16.66
N TYR A 87 3.51 16.85 -17.26
CA TYR A 87 3.87 17.23 -18.63
C TYR A 87 5.22 17.92 -18.67
N ARG A 88 6.13 17.42 -19.53
CA ARG A 88 7.48 17.94 -19.74
C ARG A 88 7.92 17.84 -21.19
N ILE A 89 9.02 18.51 -21.54
CA ILE A 89 9.63 18.36 -22.87
C ILE A 89 10.51 17.10 -22.85
N HIS A 90 10.15 16.13 -23.69
CA HIS A 90 10.91 14.87 -23.81
C HIS A 90 12.33 15.15 -24.32
N PRO A 91 13.40 14.63 -23.68
CA PRO A 91 14.77 15.01 -24.00
C PRO A 91 15.21 14.58 -25.41
N ILE A 92 14.73 13.43 -25.88
CA ILE A 92 15.08 12.85 -27.18
C ILE A 92 14.16 13.42 -28.28
N TYR A 93 12.87 13.37 -28.08
CA TYR A 93 11.88 13.76 -29.13
C TYR A 93 11.58 15.25 -29.19
N LYS A 94 12.01 16.04 -28.19
CA LYS A 94 11.78 17.50 -28.08
C LYS A 94 10.31 17.94 -28.21
N VAL A 95 9.38 17.07 -27.84
CA VAL A 95 7.93 17.32 -27.81
C VAL A 95 7.40 17.29 -26.37
N ARG A 96 6.32 18.01 -26.11
CA ARG A 96 5.65 17.96 -24.81
C ARG A 96 5.00 16.60 -24.63
N LYS A 97 5.41 15.86 -23.61
CA LYS A 97 4.95 14.50 -23.31
C LYS A 97 4.63 14.36 -21.83
N MET A 98 3.61 13.56 -21.51
CA MET A 98 3.28 13.23 -20.13
C MET A 98 4.29 12.21 -19.59
N HIS A 99 4.96 12.56 -18.50
CA HIS A 99 5.77 11.65 -17.70
C HIS A 99 4.90 11.00 -16.63
N HIS A 100 4.76 9.69 -16.70
CA HIS A 100 3.84 8.92 -15.85
C HIS A 100 4.47 8.38 -14.57
N GLY A 101 5.69 8.83 -14.25
CA GLY A 101 6.46 8.39 -13.09
C GLY A 101 7.35 9.49 -12.54
N MET A 102 8.35 9.08 -11.80
CA MET A 102 9.45 9.93 -11.31
C MET A 102 10.78 9.28 -11.68
N ASP A 103 11.77 10.11 -12.04
CA ASP A 103 13.12 9.67 -12.37
C ASP A 103 14.07 10.00 -11.21
N PHE A 104 14.81 9.00 -10.77
CA PHE A 104 15.83 9.08 -9.72
C PHE A 104 17.21 8.93 -10.35
N ALA A 105 17.94 10.03 -10.48
CA ALA A 105 19.30 10.01 -11.04
C ALA A 105 20.27 9.43 -10.01
N ALA A 106 20.81 8.26 -10.30
CA ALA A 106 21.79 7.58 -9.47
C ALA A 106 22.82 6.85 -10.34
N PRO A 107 24.03 6.57 -9.81
CA PRO A 107 25.05 5.81 -10.54
C PRO A 107 24.54 4.43 -10.97
N THR A 108 25.04 3.94 -12.11
CA THR A 108 24.79 2.54 -12.49
C THR A 108 25.31 1.61 -11.42
N GLY A 109 24.48 0.65 -11.00
CA GLY A 109 24.82 -0.31 -9.95
C GLY A 109 24.28 0.07 -8.56
N THR A 110 23.70 1.27 -8.38
CA THR A 110 22.99 1.64 -7.14
C THR A 110 21.81 0.69 -6.89
N GLU A 111 21.59 0.31 -5.65
CA GLU A 111 20.50 -0.59 -5.25
C GLU A 111 19.13 0.05 -5.44
N ILE A 112 18.19 -0.76 -5.91
CA ILE A 112 16.78 -0.40 -6.06
C ILE A 112 15.98 -1.25 -5.09
N PHE A 113 15.13 -0.59 -4.27
CA PHE A 113 14.35 -1.22 -3.22
C PHE A 113 12.88 -1.33 -3.60
N ALA A 114 12.22 -2.42 -3.19
CA ALA A 114 10.76 -2.54 -3.25
C ALA A 114 10.12 -1.53 -2.29
N THR A 115 9.21 -0.71 -2.79
CA THR A 115 8.62 0.40 -2.02
C THR A 115 7.48 -0.02 -1.09
N GLY A 116 6.97 -1.25 -1.24
CA GLY A 116 5.95 -1.89 -0.42
C GLY A 116 6.07 -3.41 -0.49
N ASP A 117 5.43 -4.11 0.46
CA ASP A 117 5.30 -5.58 0.39
C ASP A 117 4.49 -5.99 -0.84
N GLY A 118 4.87 -7.07 -1.52
CA GLY A 118 4.14 -7.48 -2.70
C GLY A 118 4.67 -8.74 -3.39
N GLN A 119 4.15 -8.97 -4.59
CA GLN A 119 4.59 -10.05 -5.46
C GLN A 119 5.04 -9.50 -6.81
N VAL A 120 6.18 -9.94 -7.29
CA VAL A 120 6.69 -9.63 -8.62
C VAL A 120 5.80 -10.29 -9.67
N ILE A 121 5.06 -9.48 -10.42
CA ILE A 121 4.20 -9.98 -11.51
C ILE A 121 4.91 -9.98 -12.85
N LEU A 122 5.97 -9.19 -12.99
CA LEU A 122 6.79 -9.13 -14.19
C LEU A 122 8.24 -8.80 -13.83
N SER A 123 9.19 -9.54 -14.45
CA SER A 123 10.62 -9.25 -14.47
C SER A 123 11.10 -9.55 -15.89
N LYS A 124 11.37 -8.51 -16.70
CA LYS A 124 11.60 -8.65 -18.13
C LYS A 124 12.66 -7.66 -18.63
N ARG A 125 13.31 -8.00 -19.76
CA ARG A 125 14.16 -7.09 -20.51
C ARG A 125 13.52 -6.80 -21.87
N LEU A 126 13.36 -5.52 -22.17
CA LEU A 126 13.04 -5.00 -23.51
C LEU A 126 14.25 -4.28 -24.06
N TYR A 127 14.38 -4.24 -25.38
CA TYR A 127 15.47 -3.47 -26.01
C TYR A 127 15.16 -1.98 -26.05
N ASN A 128 13.86 -1.61 -26.12
CA ASN A 128 13.36 -0.24 -26.17
C ASN A 128 12.45 0.05 -24.97
N GLY A 129 11.98 1.30 -24.82
CA GLY A 129 11.06 1.74 -23.78
C GLY A 129 11.68 1.53 -22.39
N PHE A 130 11.00 0.82 -21.50
CA PHE A 130 11.43 0.58 -20.11
C PHE A 130 12.74 -0.22 -19.93
N GLY A 131 13.30 -0.78 -21.01
CA GLY A 131 14.51 -1.58 -20.92
C GLY A 131 14.30 -2.80 -20.02
N ARG A 132 15.24 -3.03 -19.10
CA ARG A 132 15.11 -4.04 -18.05
C ARG A 132 14.27 -3.47 -16.92
N HIS A 133 13.16 -4.15 -16.62
CA HIS A 133 12.18 -3.62 -15.67
C HIS A 133 11.49 -4.71 -14.85
N VAL A 134 10.98 -4.30 -13.68
CA VAL A 134 10.22 -5.12 -12.73
C VAL A 134 8.88 -4.43 -12.46
N ILE A 135 7.80 -5.21 -12.35
CA ILE A 135 6.51 -4.75 -11.84
C ILE A 135 6.16 -5.59 -10.63
N ILE A 136 5.79 -4.91 -9.53
CA ILE A 136 5.38 -5.52 -8.28
C ILE A 136 3.91 -5.16 -8.04
N LYS A 137 3.10 -6.18 -7.71
CA LYS A 137 1.72 -6.03 -7.25
C LYS A 137 1.69 -6.11 -5.73
N HIS A 138 1.22 -5.04 -5.08
CA HIS A 138 1.25 -4.90 -3.62
C HIS A 138 -0.07 -5.29 -2.94
N GLY A 139 -1.13 -5.53 -3.69
CA GLY A 139 -2.49 -5.65 -3.15
C GLY A 139 -3.19 -4.31 -3.04
N PHE A 140 -4.44 -4.33 -2.59
CA PHE A 140 -5.28 -3.13 -2.41
C PHE A 140 -5.29 -2.17 -3.60
N GLY A 141 -5.13 -2.69 -4.84
CA GLY A 141 -5.09 -1.91 -6.07
C GLY A 141 -3.76 -1.22 -6.38
N TYR A 142 -2.70 -1.41 -5.59
CA TYR A 142 -1.38 -0.82 -5.83
C TYR A 142 -0.49 -1.73 -6.68
N GLU A 143 0.18 -1.11 -7.66
CA GLU A 143 1.28 -1.70 -8.41
C GLU A 143 2.39 -0.67 -8.58
N THR A 144 3.65 -1.11 -8.60
CA THR A 144 4.81 -0.28 -8.88
C THR A 144 5.63 -0.84 -10.03
N LEU A 145 6.20 0.06 -10.84
CA LEU A 145 7.09 -0.26 -11.95
C LEU A 145 8.46 0.37 -11.69
N TYR A 146 9.51 -0.40 -11.93
CA TYR A 146 10.91 -0.03 -11.81
C TYR A 146 11.61 -0.30 -13.13
N ALA A 147 12.12 0.72 -13.84
CA ALA A 147 12.64 0.58 -15.18
C ALA A 147 14.09 1.06 -15.33
N HIS A 148 14.65 0.86 -16.54
CA HIS A 148 16.02 1.18 -16.97
C HIS A 148 17.12 0.48 -16.17
N MET A 149 16.78 -0.60 -15.45
CA MET A 149 17.69 -1.35 -14.58
C MET A 149 18.89 -1.93 -15.35
N SER A 150 20.06 -1.95 -14.73
CA SER A 150 21.22 -2.71 -15.24
C SER A 150 21.08 -4.20 -14.96
N LYS A 151 20.51 -4.55 -13.80
CA LYS A 151 20.28 -5.95 -13.38
C LYS A 151 19.00 -6.06 -12.56
N THR A 152 18.21 -7.12 -12.80
CA THR A 152 17.10 -7.53 -11.92
C THR A 152 17.60 -8.65 -11.00
N LEU A 153 17.29 -8.57 -9.71
CA LEU A 153 17.67 -9.56 -8.70
C LEU A 153 16.50 -10.46 -8.28
N VAL A 154 15.31 -10.14 -8.77
CA VAL A 154 14.07 -10.86 -8.46
C VAL A 154 13.43 -11.47 -9.71
N LYS A 155 12.63 -12.52 -9.51
CA LYS A 155 11.97 -13.28 -10.58
C LYS A 155 10.45 -13.12 -10.48
N LYS A 156 9.74 -13.27 -11.61
CA LYS A 156 8.27 -13.33 -11.62
C LYS A 156 7.75 -14.41 -10.66
N GLY A 157 6.76 -14.06 -9.85
CA GLY A 157 6.16 -14.90 -8.82
C GLY A 157 6.81 -14.77 -7.44
N GLN A 158 8.01 -14.18 -7.33
CA GLN A 158 8.70 -13.96 -6.05
C GLN A 158 7.93 -12.96 -5.19
N ARG A 159 7.77 -13.26 -3.90
CA ARG A 159 7.31 -12.30 -2.90
C ARG A 159 8.48 -11.46 -2.42
N VAL A 160 8.25 -10.18 -2.24
CA VAL A 160 9.23 -9.21 -1.75
C VAL A 160 8.64 -8.40 -0.62
N LYS A 161 9.50 -7.94 0.29
CA LYS A 161 9.13 -7.04 1.38
C LYS A 161 9.57 -5.62 1.05
N ARG A 162 8.91 -4.64 1.65
CA ARG A 162 9.34 -3.24 1.61
C ARG A 162 10.80 -3.14 2.07
N GLY A 163 11.62 -2.40 1.31
CA GLY A 163 13.06 -2.26 1.57
C GLY A 163 13.92 -3.44 1.09
N GLU A 164 13.35 -4.48 0.46
CA GLU A 164 14.12 -5.56 -0.16
C GLU A 164 14.75 -5.09 -1.49
N VAL A 165 16.02 -5.40 -1.71
CA VAL A 165 16.73 -5.07 -2.95
C VAL A 165 16.20 -5.92 -4.11
N ILE A 166 15.63 -5.27 -5.12
CA ILE A 166 15.02 -5.93 -6.28
C ILE A 166 15.85 -5.86 -7.56
N GLY A 167 16.86 -4.98 -7.57
CA GLY A 167 17.74 -4.82 -8.72
C GLY A 167 18.67 -3.63 -8.58
N LEU A 168 19.31 -3.27 -9.68
CA LEU A 168 20.35 -2.23 -9.73
C LEU A 168 20.02 -1.19 -10.81
N VAL A 169 20.24 0.09 -10.50
CA VAL A 169 20.11 1.21 -11.44
C VAL A 169 20.96 0.99 -12.69
N GLY A 170 20.48 1.44 -13.82
CA GLY A 170 21.16 1.37 -15.10
C GLY A 170 20.72 2.45 -16.08
N SER A 171 20.90 2.15 -17.38
CA SER A 171 20.50 3.01 -18.50
C SER A 171 20.05 2.13 -19.68
N THR A 172 19.23 1.09 -19.41
CA THR A 172 18.76 0.17 -20.46
C THR A 172 17.45 0.66 -21.07
N GLY A 173 17.16 0.28 -22.33
CA GLY A 173 15.99 0.76 -23.04
C GLY A 173 16.15 2.18 -23.59
N THR A 174 15.08 2.97 -23.59
CA THR A 174 15.12 4.37 -24.06
C THR A 174 15.51 5.25 -22.87
N SER A 175 16.80 5.46 -22.69
CA SER A 175 17.37 6.22 -21.58
C SER A 175 18.61 6.99 -22.07
N SER A 176 18.76 8.25 -21.67
CA SER A 176 19.87 9.13 -22.05
C SER A 176 21.00 9.17 -21.02
N ALA A 177 20.73 8.77 -19.77
CA ALA A 177 21.72 8.75 -18.68
C ALA A 177 21.29 7.74 -17.59
N PRO A 178 22.20 7.28 -16.72
CA PRO A 178 21.86 6.38 -15.63
C PRO A 178 20.84 6.97 -14.69
N HIS A 179 19.67 6.31 -14.56
CA HIS A 179 18.58 6.66 -13.66
C HIS A 179 17.66 5.47 -13.44
N LEU A 180 16.82 5.55 -12.40
CA LEU A 180 15.65 4.70 -12.21
C LEU A 180 14.42 5.48 -12.63
N HIS A 181 13.62 4.96 -13.56
CA HIS A 181 12.24 5.41 -13.78
C HIS A 181 11.31 4.60 -12.90
N TYR A 182 10.48 5.30 -12.11
CA TYR A 182 9.58 4.70 -11.12
C TYR A 182 8.14 5.17 -11.32
N GLU A 183 7.19 4.23 -11.46
CA GLU A 183 5.76 4.52 -11.53
C GLU A 183 5.01 3.90 -10.36
N VAL A 184 4.00 4.61 -9.85
CA VAL A 184 2.95 4.07 -8.98
C VAL A 184 1.65 4.01 -9.76
N ARG A 185 0.95 2.88 -9.63
CA ARG A 185 -0.41 2.69 -10.18
C ARG A 185 -1.35 2.36 -9.05
N LYS A 186 -2.51 3.00 -9.07
CA LYS A 186 -3.63 2.74 -8.16
C LYS A 186 -4.86 2.40 -8.99
N ASP A 187 -5.43 1.21 -8.78
CA ASP A 187 -6.59 0.69 -9.50
C ASP A 187 -6.43 0.80 -11.03
N GLY A 188 -5.22 0.40 -11.52
CA GLY A 188 -4.84 0.42 -12.93
C GLY A 188 -4.48 1.79 -13.51
N LYS A 189 -4.65 2.89 -12.77
CA LYS A 189 -4.31 4.25 -13.22
C LYS A 189 -2.94 4.66 -12.68
N ARG A 190 -2.10 5.28 -13.53
CA ARG A 190 -0.84 5.89 -13.10
C ARG A 190 -1.13 7.14 -12.28
N VAL A 191 -0.47 7.26 -11.13
CA VAL A 191 -0.64 8.38 -10.19
C VAL A 191 0.72 8.99 -9.88
N ASN A 192 0.72 10.24 -9.39
CA ASN A 192 1.94 10.90 -8.94
C ASN A 192 2.57 10.11 -7.78
N PRO A 193 3.84 9.65 -7.90
CA PRO A 193 4.52 8.89 -6.85
C PRO A 193 4.90 9.72 -5.62
N ALA A 194 5.12 11.03 -5.77
CA ALA A 194 5.65 11.90 -4.70
C ALA A 194 4.89 11.79 -3.37
N PRO A 195 3.54 11.77 -3.32
CA PRO A 195 2.81 11.65 -2.06
C PRO A 195 3.03 10.35 -1.28
N TYR A 196 3.69 9.36 -1.88
CA TYR A 196 3.90 8.04 -1.25
C TYR A 196 5.22 7.90 -0.49
N PHE A 197 6.13 8.90 -0.51
CA PHE A 197 7.45 8.79 0.11
C PHE A 197 7.50 9.26 1.58
N PHE A 198 6.37 9.25 2.27
CA PHE A 198 6.21 9.83 3.61
C PHE A 198 6.88 9.05 4.75
N ASN A 199 7.31 7.79 4.52
CA ASN A 199 7.93 6.98 5.59
C ASN A 199 9.45 7.12 5.67
N ASP A 200 10.11 7.61 4.62
CA ASP A 200 11.57 7.68 4.53
C ASP A 200 12.13 9.09 4.73
N LEU A 201 11.26 10.09 4.64
CA LEU A 201 11.67 11.49 4.63
C LEU A 201 11.21 12.18 5.90
N SER A 202 12.05 13.04 6.48
CA SER A 202 11.58 14.01 7.46
C SER A 202 10.63 15.01 6.77
N PRO A 203 9.78 15.73 7.51
CA PRO A 203 8.91 16.76 6.93
C PRO A 203 9.68 17.76 6.06
N GLU A 204 10.85 18.19 6.49
CA GLU A 204 11.70 19.14 5.78
C GLU A 204 12.27 18.53 4.49
N GLN A 205 12.72 17.27 4.55
CA GLN A 205 13.21 16.54 3.38
C GLN A 205 12.08 16.29 2.36
N TYR A 206 10.86 16.06 2.84
CA TYR A 206 9.69 15.86 2.00
C TYR A 206 9.30 17.17 1.28
N GLU A 207 9.30 18.30 1.97
CA GLU A 207 9.07 19.62 1.36
C GLU A 207 10.15 19.99 0.34
N GLU A 208 11.43 19.79 0.68
CA GLU A 208 12.55 19.97 -0.25
C GLU A 208 12.44 19.09 -1.51
N MET A 209 11.96 17.85 -1.33
CA MET A 209 11.68 16.95 -2.44
C MET A 209 10.58 17.50 -3.36
N LEU A 210 9.47 17.99 -2.79
CA LEU A 210 8.36 18.54 -3.57
C LEU A 210 8.79 19.78 -4.35
N GLU A 211 9.56 20.70 -3.75
CA GLU A 211 10.11 21.88 -4.42
C GLU A 211 11.03 21.48 -5.59
N LYS A 212 11.93 20.53 -5.38
CA LYS A 212 12.83 20.03 -6.44
C LYS A 212 12.09 19.33 -7.59
N VAL A 213 10.97 18.71 -7.32
CA VAL A 213 10.12 18.06 -8.35
C VAL A 213 9.47 19.09 -9.26
N ASP A 214 9.05 20.24 -8.72
CA ASP A 214 8.40 21.30 -9.49
C ASP A 214 9.43 22.11 -10.33
N ASP A 215 10.66 22.29 -9.83
CA ASP A 215 11.71 23.08 -10.50
C ASP A 215 12.48 22.30 -11.59
N THR A 216 12.53 20.98 -11.55
CA THR A 216 13.33 20.19 -12.46
C THR A 216 12.54 19.63 -13.65
N ASN A 217 12.46 20.43 -14.72
CA ASN A 217 11.94 19.98 -16.03
C ASN A 217 12.97 19.15 -16.87
N GLN A 218 14.02 18.61 -16.26
CA GLN A 218 15.01 17.79 -16.97
C GLN A 218 14.58 16.32 -16.97
N SER A 219 14.41 15.78 -18.16
CA SER A 219 14.00 14.40 -18.43
C SER A 219 15.19 13.56 -18.89
N PHE A 220 15.20 12.27 -18.55
CA PHE A 220 16.20 11.29 -19.02
C PHE A 220 15.61 10.24 -19.96
N ASP A 221 14.30 10.17 -20.11
CA ASP A 221 13.56 9.25 -20.99
C ASP A 221 12.50 9.96 -21.85
#